data_f5d0cd66f55f22931fa8a4d4dc84bcb8
#
_entry.id   f5d0cd66f55f22931fa8a4d4dc84bcb8
#
_cell.length_a   1.000
_cell.length_b   1.000
_cell.length_c   1.000
_cell.angle_alpha   90.00
_cell.angle_beta   90.00
_cell.angle_gamma   90.00
#
_symmetry.space_group_name_H-M   'P 1'
#
loop_
_entity.id
_entity.type
_entity.pdbx_description
1 polymer ?
#
loop_
_entity_poly.entity_id
_entity_poly.type
_entity_poly.pdbx_seq_one_letter_code
_entity_poly.pdbx_strand_id
1 'polypeptide(L)'
;MDNKYYLTEVDKISKSIFCYHNPMDSILIEHHSHKKGQFLYTEGGVVYVKTDTRTYYLPARHYMWIPAGVQHSIYPSSPKVIMRNLYFPIKKSANEFYKKEGIYHINNLLMELLLFTKNWNGDIRKSQKNKYPIVNAFKTLLEQSVSKSLHLELPHPTDNKLIGITTYLSDKIDEEHLLPSLASKFSMTDKSLYRLFKKDLGMSFIKYYTQLRIFKSLEYLVNSDYNISQIANMVGYSSLPTFSNTFSKVMGKRPSEYRRSNEIYI
;
A
#
# COMPACT_ATOMS: atom_id res chain seq x y z
N MET A 1 -22.80 -8.48 -2.46
CA MET A 1 -22.47 -8.54 -3.90
C MET A 1 -21.15 -9.25 -4.04
N ASP A 2 -21.11 -10.26 -4.88
CA ASP A 2 -19.92 -11.09 -5.06
C ASP A 2 -18.78 -10.24 -5.63
N ASN A 3 -17.67 -10.11 -4.92
CA ASN A 3 -16.53 -9.25 -5.33
C ASN A 3 -15.87 -9.67 -6.66
N LYS A 4 -16.11 -10.90 -7.10
CA LYS A 4 -15.71 -11.36 -8.43
C LYS A 4 -16.36 -10.59 -9.58
N TYR A 5 -17.53 -10.02 -9.35
CA TYR A 5 -18.32 -9.39 -10.43
C TYR A 5 -17.65 -8.15 -11.03
N TYR A 6 -17.14 -7.22 -10.21
CA TYR A 6 -16.55 -6.01 -10.76
C TYR A 6 -15.20 -6.24 -11.45
N LEU A 7 -14.42 -7.23 -11.02
CA LEU A 7 -13.13 -7.56 -11.64
C LEU A 7 -13.30 -8.03 -13.08
N THR A 8 -14.39 -8.78 -13.37
CA THR A 8 -14.74 -9.17 -14.74
C THR A 8 -15.22 -8.01 -15.60
N GLU A 9 -15.78 -6.95 -14.96
CA GLU A 9 -16.30 -5.77 -15.67
C GLU A 9 -15.19 -4.81 -16.12
N VAL A 10 -14.10 -4.70 -15.37
CA VAL A 10 -13.02 -3.72 -15.59
C VAL A 10 -12.51 -3.74 -17.04
N ASP A 11 -12.37 -4.91 -17.65
CA ASP A 11 -11.75 -5.09 -18.96
C ASP A 11 -12.75 -5.32 -20.10
N LYS A 12 -14.07 -5.35 -19.83
CA LYS A 12 -15.10 -5.57 -20.88
C LYS A 12 -15.04 -4.54 -22.00
N ILE A 13 -14.81 -3.29 -21.65
CA ILE A 13 -14.69 -2.21 -22.65
C ILE A 13 -13.26 -1.66 -22.60
N SER A 14 -12.43 -2.10 -23.51
CA SER A 14 -10.99 -1.82 -23.51
C SER A 14 -10.62 -0.33 -23.54
N LYS A 15 -11.45 0.53 -24.16
CA LYS A 15 -11.19 1.97 -24.36
C LYS A 15 -11.88 2.87 -23.32
N SER A 16 -12.70 2.33 -22.42
CA SER A 16 -13.33 3.08 -21.34
C SER A 16 -12.39 3.28 -20.16
N ILE A 17 -12.63 4.30 -19.35
CA ILE A 17 -12.12 4.40 -18.00
C ILE A 17 -13.16 3.72 -17.11
N PHE A 18 -12.73 2.80 -16.22
CA PHE A 18 -13.65 2.13 -15.31
C PHE A 18 -13.50 2.73 -13.92
N CYS A 19 -14.61 3.06 -13.28
CA CYS A 19 -14.68 3.67 -11.97
C CYS A 19 -15.36 2.72 -11.00
N TYR A 20 -14.75 2.53 -9.81
CA TYR A 20 -15.32 1.67 -8.77
C TYR A 20 -14.92 2.17 -7.37
N HIS A 21 -15.89 2.67 -6.61
CA HIS A 21 -15.70 3.23 -5.29
C HIS A 21 -16.63 2.53 -4.30
N ASN A 22 -16.06 1.74 -3.37
CA ASN A 22 -16.86 0.99 -2.39
C ASN A 22 -16.11 0.82 -1.07
N PRO A 23 -16.87 0.67 0.05
CA PRO A 23 -16.33 0.09 1.27
C PRO A 23 -15.79 -1.32 0.99
N MET A 24 -14.72 -1.69 1.66
CA MET A 24 -14.11 -3.02 1.48
C MET A 24 -14.75 -4.10 2.37
N ASP A 25 -15.41 -3.73 3.47
CA ASP A 25 -16.14 -4.64 4.37
C ASP A 25 -15.36 -5.93 4.74
N SER A 26 -14.05 -5.82 4.97
CA SER A 26 -13.12 -6.95 5.23
C SER A 26 -12.96 -7.94 4.07
N ILE A 27 -13.33 -7.56 2.85
CA ILE A 27 -13.29 -8.47 1.71
C ILE A 27 -11.88 -8.55 1.13
N LEU A 28 -11.36 -9.77 1.02
CA LEU A 28 -10.17 -10.09 0.25
C LEU A 28 -10.51 -10.07 -1.24
N ILE A 29 -9.82 -9.22 -2.00
CA ILE A 29 -9.79 -9.31 -3.45
C ILE A 29 -8.67 -10.27 -3.83
N GLU A 30 -9.06 -11.48 -4.26
CA GLU A 30 -8.15 -12.57 -4.58
C GLU A 30 -7.15 -12.19 -5.68
N HIS A 31 -6.15 -13.04 -5.86
CA HIS A 31 -5.09 -12.87 -6.86
C HIS A 31 -5.65 -12.75 -8.28
N HIS A 32 -5.39 -11.62 -8.93
CA HIS A 32 -5.91 -11.28 -10.26
C HIS A 32 -5.00 -10.26 -10.97
N SER A 33 -5.29 -10.04 -12.23
CA SER A 33 -4.75 -8.91 -13.01
C SER A 33 -5.79 -8.35 -13.96
N HIS A 34 -5.55 -7.16 -14.48
CA HIS A 34 -6.41 -6.49 -15.47
C HIS A 34 -5.57 -5.80 -16.55
N LYS A 35 -6.19 -5.57 -17.73
CA LYS A 35 -5.54 -4.95 -18.90
C LYS A 35 -5.42 -3.43 -18.81
N LYS A 36 -6.04 -2.81 -17.82
CA LYS A 36 -5.96 -1.38 -17.52
C LYS A 36 -5.01 -1.11 -16.37
N GLY A 37 -4.35 0.05 -16.35
CA GLY A 37 -3.62 0.50 -15.17
C GLY A 37 -4.60 0.97 -14.10
N GLN A 38 -4.35 0.64 -12.83
CA GLN A 38 -5.21 0.96 -11.69
C GLN A 38 -4.60 2.08 -10.85
N PHE A 39 -5.38 3.13 -10.64
CA PHE A 39 -5.21 4.07 -9.55
C PHE A 39 -6.04 3.55 -8.38
N LEU A 40 -5.38 3.24 -7.28
CA LEU A 40 -5.98 2.75 -6.04
C LEU A 40 -5.72 3.74 -4.91
N TYR A 41 -6.76 4.33 -4.36
CA TYR A 41 -6.71 5.21 -3.19
C TYR A 41 -7.50 4.62 -2.04
N THR A 42 -7.08 4.88 -0.80
CA THR A 42 -7.74 4.34 0.40
C THR A 42 -7.99 5.41 1.47
N GLU A 43 -9.08 5.22 2.21
CA GLU A 43 -9.47 5.96 3.40
C GLU A 43 -9.79 5.00 4.55
N GLY A 44 -9.70 5.48 5.79
CA GLY A 44 -10.17 4.73 6.97
C GLY A 44 -9.29 3.55 7.37
N GLY A 45 -8.09 3.42 6.82
CA GLY A 45 -7.18 2.34 7.20
C GLY A 45 -5.97 2.20 6.28
N VAL A 46 -5.36 1.02 6.36
CA VAL A 46 -4.28 0.58 5.49
C VAL A 46 -4.83 -0.49 4.55
N VAL A 47 -4.46 -0.43 3.28
CA VAL A 47 -4.72 -1.49 2.31
C VAL A 47 -3.40 -2.18 2.00
N TYR A 48 -3.39 -3.49 2.05
CA TYR A 48 -2.27 -4.31 1.61
C TYR A 48 -2.49 -4.71 0.16
N VAL A 49 -1.50 -4.42 -0.67
CA VAL A 49 -1.47 -4.89 -2.05
C VAL A 49 -0.31 -5.87 -2.18
N LYS A 50 -0.63 -7.14 -2.32
CA LYS A 50 0.36 -8.20 -2.44
C LYS A 50 0.54 -8.57 -3.90
N THR A 51 1.74 -8.39 -4.43
CA THR A 51 2.17 -8.87 -5.76
C THR A 51 2.98 -10.17 -5.61
N ASP A 52 3.47 -10.74 -6.71
CA ASP A 52 4.30 -11.95 -6.65
C ASP A 52 5.62 -11.75 -5.89
N THR A 53 6.13 -10.52 -5.84
CA THR A 53 7.48 -10.24 -5.31
C THR A 53 7.50 -9.44 -4.01
N ARG A 54 6.41 -8.72 -3.69
CA ARG A 54 6.38 -7.84 -2.51
C ARG A 54 4.98 -7.51 -2.03
N THR A 55 4.88 -7.08 -0.77
CA THR A 55 3.68 -6.50 -0.19
C THR A 55 3.86 -4.99 -0.05
N TYR A 56 2.93 -4.23 -0.61
CA TYR A 56 2.79 -2.79 -0.46
C TYR A 56 1.83 -2.48 0.68
N TYR A 57 2.19 -1.51 1.51
CA TYR A 57 1.40 -1.02 2.64
C TYR A 57 0.85 0.35 2.27
N LEU A 58 -0.33 0.38 1.63
CA LEU A 58 -0.96 1.61 1.18
C LEU A 58 -1.71 2.28 2.34
N PRO A 59 -1.17 3.36 2.93
CA PRO A 59 -1.83 4.04 4.03
C PRO A 59 -2.91 5.00 3.51
N ALA A 60 -3.84 5.36 4.38
CA ALA A 60 -4.85 6.37 4.06
C ALA A 60 -4.21 7.67 3.53
N ARG A 61 -4.93 8.35 2.63
CA ARG A 61 -4.50 9.60 1.96
C ARG A 61 -3.28 9.46 1.05
N HIS A 62 -3.02 8.20 0.61
CA HIS A 62 -2.06 7.91 -0.44
C HIS A 62 -2.76 7.15 -1.55
N TYR A 63 -2.17 7.17 -2.72
CA TYR A 63 -2.62 6.30 -3.79
C TYR A 63 -1.48 5.39 -4.23
N MET A 64 -1.85 4.22 -4.72
CA MET A 64 -0.96 3.31 -5.41
C MET A 64 -1.30 3.30 -6.89
N TRP A 65 -0.29 3.35 -7.73
CA TRP A 65 -0.42 3.01 -9.13
C TRP A 65 -0.01 1.55 -9.34
N ILE A 66 -0.91 0.77 -9.98
CA ILE A 66 -0.67 -0.63 -10.36
C ILE A 66 -0.72 -0.71 -11.88
N PRO A 67 0.38 -1.05 -12.58
CA PRO A 67 0.42 -1.19 -14.02
C PRO A 67 -0.51 -2.29 -14.53
N ALA A 68 -0.91 -2.18 -15.79
CA ALA A 68 -1.67 -3.22 -16.49
C ALA A 68 -0.88 -4.55 -16.51
N GLY A 69 -1.56 -5.65 -16.21
CA GLY A 69 -1.00 -7.00 -16.24
C GLY A 69 -0.26 -7.43 -14.97
N VAL A 70 -0.07 -6.55 -13.99
CA VAL A 70 0.55 -6.92 -12.72
C VAL A 70 -0.42 -7.79 -11.93
N GLN A 71 0.04 -9.00 -11.56
CA GLN A 71 -0.68 -9.92 -10.70
C GLN A 71 -0.68 -9.42 -9.26
N HIS A 72 -1.85 -9.29 -8.64
CA HIS A 72 -1.96 -8.78 -7.28
C HIS A 72 -3.24 -9.23 -6.57
N SER A 73 -3.18 -9.22 -5.24
CA SER A 73 -4.34 -9.33 -4.36
C SER A 73 -4.42 -8.11 -3.46
N ILE A 74 -5.63 -7.76 -2.99
CA ILE A 74 -5.86 -6.57 -2.17
C ILE A 74 -6.68 -6.97 -0.94
N TYR A 75 -6.25 -6.56 0.24
CA TYR A 75 -7.00 -6.77 1.48
C TYR A 75 -6.86 -5.59 2.44
N PRO A 76 -7.95 -5.25 3.16
CA PRO A 76 -7.94 -4.11 4.08
C PRO A 76 -7.43 -4.51 5.47
N SER A 77 -6.90 -3.54 6.22
CA SER A 77 -6.53 -3.71 7.63
C SER A 77 -7.74 -3.71 8.57
N SER A 78 -8.90 -3.23 8.12
CA SER A 78 -10.15 -3.19 8.88
C SER A 78 -11.37 -3.07 7.95
N PRO A 79 -12.59 -3.39 8.45
CA PRO A 79 -13.82 -3.25 7.67
C PRO A 79 -14.21 -1.78 7.38
N LYS A 80 -13.60 -0.80 8.08
CA LYS A 80 -13.87 0.62 7.86
C LYS A 80 -13.20 1.21 6.62
N VAL A 81 -12.35 0.42 5.96
CA VAL A 81 -11.61 0.88 4.77
C VAL A 81 -12.55 1.13 3.60
N ILE A 82 -12.45 2.32 3.02
CA ILE A 82 -13.08 2.67 1.74
C ILE A 82 -11.99 2.68 0.67
N MET A 83 -12.23 1.95 -0.40
CA MET A 83 -11.36 1.88 -1.56
C MET A 83 -11.96 2.66 -2.72
N ARG A 84 -11.15 3.53 -3.35
CA ARG A 84 -11.56 4.29 -4.54
C ARG A 84 -10.63 3.95 -5.70
N ASN A 85 -11.21 3.41 -6.75
CA ASN A 85 -10.48 2.92 -7.92
C ASN A 85 -10.88 3.66 -9.19
N LEU A 86 -9.87 3.98 -9.98
CA LEU A 86 -10.00 4.39 -11.38
C LEU A 86 -9.07 3.52 -12.22
N TYR A 87 -9.61 2.86 -13.24
CA TYR A 87 -8.87 2.00 -14.14
C TYR A 87 -8.76 2.66 -15.52
N PHE A 88 -7.52 2.89 -15.95
CA PHE A 88 -7.21 3.63 -17.17
C PHE A 88 -6.65 2.72 -18.26
N PRO A 89 -7.14 2.83 -19.50
CA PRO A 89 -6.46 2.24 -20.64
C PRO A 89 -5.13 2.97 -20.87
N ILE A 90 -4.00 2.23 -20.80
CA ILE A 90 -2.65 2.78 -20.94
C ILE A 90 -2.06 2.32 -22.27
N LYS A 91 -1.52 3.26 -23.04
CA LYS A 91 -0.81 2.96 -24.31
C LYS A 91 0.60 2.43 -24.01
N LYS A 92 1.14 1.58 -24.90
CA LYS A 92 2.53 1.08 -24.80
C LYS A 92 3.59 2.20 -24.78
N SER A 93 3.32 3.31 -25.45
CA SER A 93 4.18 4.50 -25.49
C SER A 93 3.96 5.49 -24.34
N ALA A 94 3.26 5.10 -23.29
CA ALA A 94 2.97 5.97 -22.15
C ALA A 94 4.22 6.25 -21.30
N ASN A 95 4.13 7.29 -20.47
CA ASN A 95 5.18 7.69 -19.53
C ASN A 95 5.65 6.53 -18.63
N GLU A 96 6.92 6.54 -18.24
CA GLU A 96 7.52 5.53 -17.34
C GLU A 96 6.78 5.38 -16.01
N PHE A 97 6.10 6.43 -15.53
CA PHE A 97 5.22 6.35 -14.37
C PHE A 97 4.21 5.22 -14.47
N TYR A 98 3.59 5.02 -15.62
CA TYR A 98 2.56 3.99 -15.82
C TYR A 98 3.09 2.56 -15.92
N LYS A 99 4.42 2.39 -15.98
CA LYS A 99 5.07 1.08 -16.17
C LYS A 99 5.52 0.43 -14.87
N LYS A 100 5.51 1.17 -13.75
CA LYS A 100 6.03 0.71 -12.45
C LYS A 100 4.99 0.90 -11.35
N GLU A 101 4.93 -0.07 -10.44
CA GLU A 101 4.16 0.07 -9.21
C GLU A 101 4.79 1.15 -8.33
N GLY A 102 3.95 1.89 -7.63
CA GLY A 102 4.43 2.87 -6.67
C GLY A 102 3.32 3.45 -5.81
N ILE A 103 3.70 3.85 -4.60
CA ILE A 103 2.81 4.57 -3.67
C ILE A 103 3.23 6.04 -3.65
N TYR A 104 2.25 6.93 -3.71
CA TYR A 104 2.45 8.37 -3.84
C TYR A 104 1.51 9.13 -2.91
N HIS A 105 1.93 10.33 -2.49
CA HIS A 105 1.02 11.28 -1.87
C HIS A 105 0.00 11.80 -2.88
N ILE A 106 -1.25 11.89 -2.48
CA ILE A 106 -2.27 12.56 -3.28
C ILE A 106 -2.24 14.06 -2.97
N ASN A 107 -2.22 14.91 -3.99
CA ASN A 107 -2.37 16.35 -3.81
C ASN A 107 -3.85 16.74 -3.73
N ASN A 108 -4.13 17.97 -3.26
CA ASN A 108 -5.50 18.44 -3.03
C ASN A 108 -6.35 18.42 -4.32
N LEU A 109 -5.77 18.79 -5.46
CA LEU A 109 -6.52 18.81 -6.72
C LEU A 109 -6.97 17.41 -7.16
N LEU A 110 -6.06 16.42 -7.10
CA LEU A 110 -6.41 15.03 -7.39
C LEU A 110 -7.42 14.47 -6.38
N MET A 111 -7.31 14.86 -5.10
CA MET A 111 -8.27 14.48 -4.08
C MET A 111 -9.67 15.00 -4.38
N GLU A 112 -9.80 16.29 -4.66
CA GLU A 112 -11.11 16.90 -4.96
C GLU A 112 -11.75 16.28 -6.22
N LEU A 113 -10.97 16.05 -7.28
CA LEU A 113 -11.46 15.35 -8.46
C LEU A 113 -11.87 13.90 -8.16
N LEU A 114 -11.14 13.19 -7.31
CA LEU A 114 -11.48 11.84 -6.89
C LEU A 114 -12.81 11.82 -6.11
N LEU A 115 -12.96 12.73 -5.15
CA LEU A 115 -14.19 12.89 -4.37
C LEU A 115 -15.38 13.31 -5.24
N PHE A 116 -15.16 14.13 -6.24
CA PHE A 116 -16.21 14.48 -7.22
C PHE A 116 -16.75 13.23 -7.94
N THR A 117 -15.92 12.21 -8.13
CA THR A 117 -16.34 10.95 -8.76
C THR A 117 -16.93 9.93 -7.77
N LYS A 118 -17.06 10.24 -6.48
CA LYS A 118 -17.37 9.26 -5.41
C LYS A 118 -18.64 8.43 -5.63
N ASN A 119 -19.60 8.97 -6.37
CA ASN A 119 -20.87 8.30 -6.69
C ASN A 119 -20.89 7.69 -8.10
N TRP A 120 -19.72 7.63 -8.78
CA TRP A 120 -19.65 7.06 -10.12
C TRP A 120 -19.19 5.62 -10.07
N ASN A 121 -19.87 4.74 -10.79
CA ASN A 121 -19.51 3.34 -10.94
C ASN A 121 -19.65 2.90 -12.40
N GLY A 122 -18.78 1.96 -12.80
CA GLY A 122 -18.81 1.34 -14.13
C GLY A 122 -18.01 2.10 -15.18
N ASP A 123 -18.29 1.79 -16.43
CA ASP A 123 -17.56 2.29 -17.60
C ASP A 123 -17.90 3.75 -17.92
N ILE A 124 -16.86 4.57 -18.03
CA ILE A 124 -16.96 5.96 -18.50
C ILE A 124 -16.36 6.02 -19.89
N ARG A 125 -17.23 6.20 -20.90
CA ARG A 125 -16.89 6.20 -22.33
C ARG A 125 -16.67 7.63 -22.85
N LYS A 126 -15.91 7.76 -23.94
CA LYS A 126 -15.68 9.05 -24.61
C LYS A 126 -16.96 9.79 -25.03
N SER A 127 -18.04 9.04 -25.28
CA SER A 127 -19.35 9.61 -25.60
C SER A 127 -20.02 10.34 -24.43
N GLN A 128 -19.64 10.06 -23.20
CA GLN A 128 -20.17 10.71 -22.00
C GLN A 128 -19.44 12.04 -21.76
N LYS A 129 -19.87 13.08 -22.48
CA LYS A 129 -19.23 14.41 -22.51
C LYS A 129 -19.18 15.11 -21.15
N ASN A 130 -20.03 14.73 -20.21
CA ASN A 130 -20.10 15.28 -18.84
C ASN A 130 -19.18 14.56 -17.84
N LYS A 131 -18.77 13.31 -18.11
CA LYS A 131 -17.94 12.51 -17.19
C LYS A 131 -16.54 12.27 -17.73
N TYR A 132 -16.42 11.86 -19.00
CA TYR A 132 -15.14 11.45 -19.58
C TYR A 132 -14.04 12.53 -19.50
N PRO A 133 -14.31 13.82 -19.80
CA PRO A 133 -13.27 14.86 -19.71
C PRO A 133 -12.68 14.98 -18.29
N ILE A 134 -13.50 14.81 -17.26
CA ILE A 134 -13.08 14.93 -15.84
C ILE A 134 -12.11 13.81 -15.48
N VAL A 135 -12.44 12.55 -15.73
CA VAL A 135 -11.54 11.42 -15.41
C VAL A 135 -10.32 11.36 -16.34
N ASN A 136 -10.45 11.91 -17.56
CA ASN A 136 -9.30 12.04 -18.45
C ASN A 136 -8.35 13.16 -17.99
N ALA A 137 -8.87 14.28 -17.48
CA ALA A 137 -8.07 15.31 -16.83
C ALA A 137 -7.35 14.75 -15.58
N PHE A 138 -8.03 13.95 -14.75
CA PHE A 138 -7.44 13.25 -13.63
C PHE A 138 -6.21 12.43 -14.07
N LYS A 139 -6.34 11.65 -15.15
CA LYS A 139 -5.22 10.88 -15.71
C LYS A 139 -4.03 11.76 -16.11
N THR A 140 -4.29 12.90 -16.77
CA THR A 140 -3.26 13.84 -17.20
C THR A 140 -2.54 14.45 -15.99
N LEU A 141 -3.30 14.80 -14.95
CA LEU A 141 -2.76 15.35 -13.71
C LEU A 141 -1.92 14.33 -12.93
N LEU A 142 -2.22 13.03 -13.01
CA LEU A 142 -1.37 11.99 -12.42
C LEU A 142 0.06 12.08 -12.97
N GLU A 143 0.23 12.20 -14.29
CA GLU A 143 1.56 12.31 -14.92
C GLU A 143 2.33 13.55 -14.47
N GLN A 144 1.63 14.67 -14.30
CA GLN A 144 2.22 15.95 -13.91
C GLN A 144 2.50 16.06 -12.41
N SER A 145 1.77 15.30 -11.60
CA SER A 145 1.83 15.37 -10.14
C SER A 145 2.77 14.33 -9.53
N VAL A 146 3.49 13.56 -10.34
CA VAL A 146 4.36 12.49 -9.86
C VAL A 146 5.47 13.07 -9.00
N SER A 147 5.35 12.83 -7.69
CA SER A 147 6.42 12.97 -6.72
C SER A 147 7.27 11.69 -6.69
N LYS A 148 8.34 11.68 -5.90
CA LYS A 148 9.10 10.45 -5.65
C LYS A 148 8.18 9.41 -5.00
N SER A 149 8.20 8.18 -5.53
CA SER A 149 7.49 7.05 -4.91
C SER A 149 7.97 6.82 -3.48
N LEU A 150 7.03 6.57 -2.59
CA LEU A 150 7.31 6.19 -1.21
C LEU A 150 7.65 4.70 -1.16
N HIS A 151 8.72 4.36 -0.43
CA HIS A 151 9.15 2.98 -0.24
C HIS A 151 8.37 2.32 0.93
N LEU A 152 7.08 2.10 0.72
CA LEU A 152 6.16 1.49 1.68
C LEU A 152 5.87 0.04 1.27
N GLU A 153 6.92 -0.71 0.92
CA GLU A 153 6.84 -2.11 0.52
C GLU A 153 7.89 -2.96 1.24
N LEU A 154 7.55 -4.24 1.44
CA LEU A 154 8.47 -5.28 1.88
C LEU A 154 8.56 -6.37 0.80
N PRO A 155 9.78 -6.74 0.36
CA PRO A 155 9.97 -7.84 -0.56
C PRO A 155 9.62 -9.18 0.10
N HIS A 156 9.11 -10.12 -0.68
CA HIS A 156 8.84 -11.47 -0.21
C HIS A 156 10.14 -12.28 -0.19
N PRO A 157 10.44 -12.99 0.90
CA PRO A 157 11.55 -13.92 0.92
C PRO A 157 11.26 -15.12 0.03
N THR A 158 12.28 -15.58 -0.67
CA THR A 158 12.24 -16.80 -1.49
C THR A 158 12.99 -17.96 -0.86
N ASP A 159 13.97 -17.68 0.00
CA ASP A 159 14.70 -18.68 0.77
C ASP A 159 13.85 -19.21 1.94
N ASN A 160 13.72 -20.53 2.07
CA ASN A 160 12.89 -21.18 3.09
C ASN A 160 13.27 -20.81 4.53
N LYS A 161 14.58 -20.63 4.83
CA LYS A 161 14.99 -20.18 6.14
C LYS A 161 14.57 -18.74 6.39
N LEU A 162 14.69 -17.88 5.37
CA LEU A 162 14.31 -16.49 5.49
C LEU A 162 12.79 -16.31 5.60
N ILE A 163 11.99 -17.16 4.96
CA ILE A 163 10.54 -17.22 5.18
C ILE A 163 10.25 -17.47 6.66
N GLY A 164 10.87 -18.49 7.27
CA GLY A 164 10.70 -18.78 8.70
C GLY A 164 11.15 -17.62 9.60
N ILE A 165 12.26 -16.98 9.27
CA ILE A 165 12.79 -15.82 10.02
C ILE A 165 11.83 -14.63 9.93
N THR A 166 11.36 -14.28 8.74
CA THR A 166 10.46 -13.13 8.54
C THR A 166 9.08 -13.35 9.17
N THR A 167 8.57 -14.59 9.14
CA THR A 167 7.36 -14.97 9.87
C THR A 167 7.54 -14.78 11.36
N TYR A 168 8.63 -15.33 11.95
CA TYR A 168 8.94 -15.16 13.34
C TYR A 168 9.04 -13.68 13.76
N LEU A 169 9.71 -12.84 12.95
CA LEU A 169 9.81 -11.40 13.21
C LEU A 169 8.45 -10.68 13.17
N SER A 170 7.53 -11.14 12.34
CA SER A 170 6.17 -10.61 12.26
C SER A 170 5.34 -11.01 13.48
N ASP A 171 5.44 -12.29 13.90
CA ASP A 171 4.68 -12.82 15.04
C ASP A 171 5.16 -12.27 16.39
N LYS A 172 6.45 -11.92 16.46
CA LYS A 172 7.13 -11.39 17.65
C LYS A 172 7.56 -9.93 17.47
N ILE A 173 6.70 -9.13 16.89
CA ILE A 173 7.01 -7.74 16.50
C ILE A 173 7.21 -6.83 17.69
N ASP A 174 6.61 -7.15 18.83
CA ASP A 174 6.71 -6.46 20.12
C ASP A 174 8.03 -6.73 20.87
N GLU A 175 8.74 -7.79 20.50
CA GLU A 175 10.05 -8.13 21.09
C GLU A 175 11.18 -7.33 20.42
N GLU A 176 12.24 -7.05 21.16
CA GLU A 176 13.46 -6.49 20.59
C GLU A 176 14.32 -7.61 20.00
N HIS A 177 14.57 -7.54 18.68
CA HIS A 177 15.42 -8.52 18.00
C HIS A 177 16.74 -7.89 17.57
N LEU A 178 17.83 -8.36 18.16
CA LEU A 178 19.18 -8.05 17.73
C LEU A 178 19.68 -9.10 16.74
N LEU A 179 20.52 -8.68 15.79
CA LEU A 179 21.05 -9.59 14.76
C LEU A 179 21.74 -10.84 15.36
N PRO A 180 22.58 -10.74 16.40
CA PRO A 180 23.23 -11.92 16.99
C PRO A 180 22.25 -12.91 17.63
N SER A 181 21.27 -12.42 18.39
CA SER A 181 20.26 -13.29 19.03
C SER A 181 19.37 -13.98 18.00
N LEU A 182 18.99 -13.27 16.95
CA LEU A 182 18.23 -13.84 15.84
C LEU A 182 19.04 -14.88 15.07
N ALA A 183 20.30 -14.60 14.77
CA ALA A 183 21.20 -15.54 14.10
C ALA A 183 21.37 -16.82 14.92
N SER A 184 21.65 -16.72 16.22
CA SER A 184 21.75 -17.86 17.13
C SER A 184 20.46 -18.69 17.15
N LYS A 185 19.30 -18.05 17.25
CA LYS A 185 17.98 -18.74 17.26
C LYS A 185 17.76 -19.60 16.03
N PHE A 186 18.22 -19.17 14.86
CA PHE A 186 18.09 -19.91 13.61
C PHE A 186 19.33 -20.71 13.21
N SER A 187 20.24 -20.98 14.18
CA SER A 187 21.49 -21.73 13.99
C SER A 187 22.34 -21.18 12.83
N MET A 188 22.50 -19.85 12.82
CA MET A 188 23.27 -19.11 11.83
C MET A 188 24.32 -18.22 12.51
N THR A 189 25.35 -17.85 11.75
CA THR A 189 26.24 -16.76 12.13
C THR A 189 25.64 -15.40 11.70
N ASP A 190 26.02 -14.32 12.39
CA ASP A 190 25.62 -12.94 12.03
C ASP A 190 25.92 -12.63 10.58
N LYS A 191 27.11 -13.04 10.11
CA LYS A 191 27.55 -12.85 8.73
C LYS A 191 26.67 -13.61 7.72
N SER A 192 26.26 -14.84 8.04
CA SER A 192 25.40 -15.65 7.20
C SER A 192 23.98 -15.04 7.13
N LEU A 193 23.44 -14.62 8.26
CA LEU A 193 22.13 -13.97 8.33
C LEU A 193 22.13 -12.63 7.58
N TYR A 194 23.16 -11.79 7.76
CA TYR A 194 23.31 -10.54 7.01
C TYR A 194 23.35 -10.78 5.50
N ARG A 195 24.14 -11.77 5.04
CA ARG A 195 24.24 -12.12 3.61
C ARG A 195 22.90 -12.62 3.06
N LEU A 196 22.17 -13.42 3.85
CA LEU A 196 20.86 -13.95 3.46
C LEU A 196 19.87 -12.82 3.19
N PHE A 197 19.72 -11.87 4.14
CA PHE A 197 18.86 -10.71 3.94
C PHE A 197 19.27 -9.88 2.71
N LYS A 198 20.56 -9.65 2.52
CA LYS A 198 21.06 -8.87 1.38
C LYS A 198 20.86 -9.56 0.05
N LYS A 199 21.09 -10.88 -0.01
CA LYS A 199 20.98 -11.66 -1.26
C LYS A 199 19.53 -11.83 -1.68
N ASP A 200 18.64 -12.18 -0.76
CA ASP A 200 17.26 -12.57 -1.06
C ASP A 200 16.32 -11.35 -1.11
N LEU A 201 16.42 -10.44 -0.15
CA LEU A 201 15.53 -9.27 -0.02
C LEU A 201 16.13 -7.96 -0.55
N GLY A 202 17.41 -7.94 -0.93
CA GLY A 202 18.09 -6.72 -1.36
C GLY A 202 18.33 -5.69 -0.26
N MET A 203 18.00 -6.01 1.01
CA MET A 203 18.12 -5.07 2.14
C MET A 203 18.76 -5.72 3.37
N SER A 204 19.18 -4.88 4.35
CA SER A 204 19.70 -5.41 5.64
C SER A 204 18.54 -5.82 6.54
N PHE A 205 18.83 -6.74 7.51
CA PHE A 205 17.92 -7.10 8.59
C PHE A 205 17.34 -5.88 9.31
N ILE A 206 18.22 -4.95 9.72
CA ILE A 206 17.78 -3.73 10.42
C ILE A 206 16.78 -2.92 9.59
N LYS A 207 17.04 -2.74 8.30
CA LYS A 207 16.14 -2.01 7.41
C LYS A 207 14.79 -2.73 7.26
N TYR A 208 14.82 -4.05 7.03
CA TYR A 208 13.61 -4.87 6.91
C TYR A 208 12.77 -4.80 8.19
N TYR A 209 13.40 -5.07 9.33
CA TYR A 209 12.69 -5.11 10.62
C TYR A 209 12.17 -3.73 11.04
N THR A 210 12.94 -2.67 10.82
CA THR A 210 12.46 -1.29 11.04
C THR A 210 11.21 -0.98 10.21
N GLN A 211 11.22 -1.30 8.92
CA GLN A 211 10.06 -1.06 8.05
C GLN A 211 8.86 -1.90 8.49
N LEU A 212 9.05 -3.18 8.80
CA LEU A 212 7.99 -4.07 9.28
C LEU A 212 7.30 -3.49 10.52
N ARG A 213 8.07 -3.01 11.52
CA ARG A 213 7.54 -2.39 12.75
C ARG A 213 6.78 -1.11 12.47
N ILE A 214 7.30 -0.24 11.61
CA ILE A 214 6.62 1.02 11.23
C ILE A 214 5.32 0.71 10.47
N PHE A 215 5.34 -0.23 9.52
CA PHE A 215 4.14 -0.58 8.77
C PHE A 215 3.06 -1.22 9.67
N LYS A 216 3.47 -2.06 10.63
CA LYS A 216 2.53 -2.60 11.62
C LYS A 216 1.94 -1.51 12.52
N SER A 217 2.71 -0.50 12.87
CA SER A 217 2.21 0.63 13.65
C SER A 217 1.13 1.45 12.94
N LEU A 218 1.09 1.47 11.60
CA LEU A 218 0.04 2.14 10.83
C LEU A 218 -1.35 1.55 11.12
N GLU A 219 -1.43 0.21 11.27
CA GLU A 219 -2.68 -0.46 11.61
C GLU A 219 -3.21 0.00 12.97
N TYR A 220 -2.34 0.03 13.98
CA TYR A 220 -2.73 0.47 15.33
C TYR A 220 -3.11 1.95 15.37
N LEU A 221 -2.39 2.80 14.61
CA LEU A 221 -2.69 4.24 14.53
C LEU A 221 -4.09 4.52 13.99
N VAL A 222 -4.60 3.67 13.11
CA VAL A 222 -5.90 3.84 12.45
C VAL A 222 -7.01 3.08 13.16
N ASN A 223 -6.72 1.86 13.63
CA ASN A 223 -7.75 0.92 14.06
C ASN A 223 -7.91 0.85 15.59
N SER A 224 -7.16 1.65 16.36
CA SER A 224 -7.22 1.60 17.81
C SER A 224 -7.14 2.99 18.46
N ASP A 225 -7.63 3.07 19.70
CA ASP A 225 -7.53 4.26 20.56
C ASP A 225 -6.25 4.30 21.40
N TYR A 226 -5.32 3.35 21.19
CA TYR A 226 -4.04 3.32 21.91
C TYR A 226 -3.28 4.63 21.70
N ASN A 227 -2.69 5.18 22.75
CA ASN A 227 -1.84 6.35 22.63
C ASN A 227 -0.52 5.99 21.88
N ILE A 228 0.20 7.00 21.41
CA ILE A 228 1.40 6.79 20.59
C ILE A 228 2.49 6.01 21.33
N SER A 229 2.59 6.17 22.66
CA SER A 229 3.55 5.44 23.49
C SER A 229 3.20 3.94 23.57
N GLN A 230 1.92 3.63 23.76
CA GLN A 230 1.43 2.24 23.73
C GLN A 230 1.73 1.57 22.38
N ILE A 231 1.45 2.27 21.28
CA ILE A 231 1.74 1.75 19.94
C ILE A 231 3.24 1.52 19.75
N ALA A 232 4.08 2.46 20.20
CA ALA A 232 5.54 2.29 20.15
C ALA A 232 5.97 0.99 20.84
N ASN A 233 5.46 0.73 22.04
CA ASN A 233 5.77 -0.49 22.80
C ASN A 233 5.24 -1.75 22.08
N MET A 234 4.02 -1.73 21.56
CA MET A 234 3.38 -2.86 20.83
C MET A 234 4.13 -3.25 19.55
N VAL A 235 4.89 -2.33 18.98
CA VAL A 235 5.77 -2.63 17.83
C VAL A 235 7.24 -2.68 18.25
N GLY A 236 7.52 -2.94 19.54
CA GLY A 236 8.83 -3.28 20.09
C GLY A 236 9.79 -2.08 20.28
N TYR A 237 9.32 -0.83 20.32
CA TYR A 237 10.16 0.30 20.68
C TYR A 237 10.07 0.60 22.17
N SER A 238 11.19 0.57 22.86
CA SER A 238 11.32 0.96 24.28
C SER A 238 11.34 2.48 24.49
N SER A 239 11.51 3.27 23.41
CA SER A 239 11.63 4.73 23.45
C SER A 239 10.69 5.39 22.47
N LEU A 240 9.75 6.19 22.98
CA LEU A 240 8.82 6.98 22.17
C LEU A 240 9.53 7.98 21.22
N PRO A 241 10.58 8.72 21.63
CA PRO A 241 11.33 9.57 20.70
C PRO A 241 11.97 8.76 19.56
N THR A 242 12.54 7.59 19.83
CA THR A 242 13.13 6.71 18.79
C THR A 242 12.06 6.24 17.80
N PHE A 243 10.93 5.79 18.30
CA PHE A 243 9.79 5.42 17.45
C PHE A 243 9.34 6.60 16.56
N SER A 244 9.05 7.75 17.18
CA SER A 244 8.52 8.92 16.46
C SER A 244 9.49 9.43 15.38
N ASN A 245 10.78 9.47 15.68
CA ASN A 245 11.80 9.87 14.72
C ASN A 245 11.92 8.85 13.56
N THR A 246 11.90 7.56 13.87
CA THR A 246 11.97 6.49 12.87
C THR A 246 10.71 6.51 11.98
N PHE A 247 9.54 6.63 12.59
CA PHE A 247 8.28 6.76 11.88
C PHE A 247 8.30 7.96 10.91
N SER A 248 8.74 9.13 11.38
CA SER A 248 8.82 10.34 10.56
C SER A 248 9.79 10.19 9.38
N LYS A 249 10.91 9.48 9.57
CA LYS A 249 11.85 9.19 8.47
C LYS A 249 11.25 8.29 7.40
N VAL A 250 10.41 7.33 7.77
CA VAL A 250 9.78 6.38 6.84
C VAL A 250 8.54 6.99 6.18
N MET A 251 7.70 7.66 6.97
CA MET A 251 6.38 8.13 6.55
C MET A 251 6.32 9.60 6.13
N GLY A 252 7.37 10.38 6.38
CA GLY A 252 7.39 11.81 6.11
C GLY A 252 6.57 12.67 7.07
N LYS A 253 5.88 12.07 8.05
CA LYS A 253 5.00 12.74 9.04
C LYS A 253 5.18 12.10 10.41
N ARG A 254 4.86 12.84 11.48
CA ARG A 254 4.83 12.28 12.83
C ARG A 254 3.66 11.32 13.03
N PRO A 255 3.76 10.33 13.94
CA PRO A 255 2.66 9.40 14.23
C PRO A 255 1.34 10.09 14.60
N SER A 256 1.39 11.15 15.42
CA SER A 256 0.21 11.93 15.81
C SER A 256 -0.42 12.70 14.66
N GLU A 257 0.37 13.22 13.73
CA GLU A 257 -0.10 13.88 12.51
C GLU A 257 -0.74 12.87 11.56
N TYR A 258 -0.13 11.68 11.44
CA TYR A 258 -0.66 10.58 10.65
C TYR A 258 -2.04 10.17 11.17
N ARG A 259 -2.21 9.96 12.48
CA ARG A 259 -3.50 9.62 13.09
C ARG A 259 -4.59 10.66 12.79
N ARG A 260 -4.31 11.96 12.98
CA ARG A 260 -5.28 13.04 12.68
C ARG A 260 -5.66 13.14 11.21
N SER A 261 -4.75 12.72 10.32
CA SER A 261 -5.00 12.78 8.87
C SER A 261 -5.84 11.60 8.34
N ASN A 262 -6.27 10.67 9.19
CA ASN A 262 -7.00 9.45 8.79
C ASN A 262 -8.54 9.60 8.80
N GLU A 263 -9.06 10.81 8.93
CA GLU A 263 -10.50 11.05 8.83
C GLU A 263 -11.03 10.66 7.45
N ILE A 264 -12.18 10.00 7.44
CA ILE A 264 -12.89 9.62 6.21
C ILE A 264 -13.58 10.84 5.64
N TYR A 265 -13.40 11.15 4.37
CA TYR A 265 -14.21 12.14 3.67
C TYR A 265 -15.55 11.52 3.29
N ILE A 266 -16.59 11.88 4.04
CA ILE A 266 -17.97 11.44 3.81
C ILE A 266 -18.60 12.23 2.65
#